data_b95184012f0571f62b9559b92b4de85d
#
_entry.id   b95184012f0571f62b9559b92b4de85d
#
_cell.length_a   1.000
_cell.length_b   1.000
_cell.length_c   1.000
_cell.angle_alpha   90.00
_cell.angle_beta   90.00
_cell.angle_gamma   90.00
#
_symmetry.space_group_name_H-M   'P 1'
#
loop_
_entity.id
_entity.type
_entity.pdbx_description
1 polymer ?
#
loop_
_entity_poly.entity_id
_entity_poly.type
_entity_poly.pdbx_seq_one_letter_code
_entity_poly.pdbx_strand_id
1 'polypeptide(L)'
;GAIDFRKKSTTFSSIGPSQDGRVKPDVCGPGKSVYVIDASGMTTTNSGTSFASPIVCGMTACLWQALPELNAKQIISVVRQSADRWQWPDNIYGYGVPDYAKALSIGKKMVNENRK
;
A
#
# COMPACT_ATOMS: atom_id res chain seq x y z
N GLY A 1 6.32 3.10 0.81
CA GLY A 1 7.64 2.57 1.19
C GLY A 1 7.87 1.16 0.66
N ALA A 2 9.12 0.74 0.69
CA ALA A 2 9.54 -0.57 0.19
C ALA A 2 9.98 -1.48 1.33
N ILE A 3 9.44 -2.68 1.36
CA ILE A 3 9.82 -3.73 2.32
C ILE A 3 10.39 -4.95 1.58
N ASP A 4 11.13 -5.77 2.33
CA ASP A 4 11.59 -7.07 1.87
C ASP A 4 10.53 -8.16 2.18
N PHE A 5 10.83 -9.42 1.84
CA PHE A 5 9.91 -10.53 2.10
C PHE A 5 9.70 -10.84 3.59
N ARG A 6 10.54 -10.27 4.47
CA ARG A 6 10.38 -10.36 5.94
C ARG A 6 9.60 -9.19 6.51
N LYS A 7 9.01 -8.36 5.65
CA LYS A 7 8.28 -7.12 6.02
C LYS A 7 9.16 -6.09 6.71
N LYS A 8 10.46 -6.09 6.44
CA LYS A 8 11.40 -5.11 6.95
C LYS A 8 11.65 -4.02 5.92
N SER A 9 11.73 -2.76 6.38
CA SER A 9 12.06 -1.63 5.51
C SER A 9 13.42 -1.85 4.87
N THR A 10 13.50 -1.57 3.58
CA THR A 10 14.76 -1.65 2.82
C THR A 10 15.58 -0.37 3.02
N THR A 11 16.90 -0.46 2.80
CA THR A 11 17.80 0.69 2.97
C THR A 11 17.52 1.82 1.99
N PHE A 12 16.95 1.50 0.82
CA PHE A 12 16.64 2.47 -0.22
C PHE A 12 15.21 3.01 -0.13
N SER A 13 14.40 2.52 0.81
CA SER A 13 13.00 2.97 0.95
C SER A 13 12.95 4.46 1.27
N SER A 14 12.04 5.15 0.60
CA SER A 14 11.74 6.55 0.93
C SER A 14 11.11 6.63 2.31
N ILE A 15 11.52 7.61 3.10
CA ILE A 15 11.00 7.83 4.45
C ILE A 15 10.41 9.24 4.56
N GLY A 16 9.44 9.39 5.48
CA GLY A 16 8.83 10.68 5.78
C GLY A 16 9.57 11.42 6.90
N PRO A 17 8.94 12.44 7.48
CA PRO A 17 7.60 12.92 7.09
C PRO A 17 7.61 13.71 5.77
N SER A 18 6.42 14.08 5.27
CA SER A 18 6.33 15.05 4.18
C SER A 18 6.72 16.44 4.69
N GLN A 19 7.00 17.36 3.76
CA GLN A 19 7.42 18.72 4.12
C GLN A 19 6.38 19.42 5.01
N ASP A 20 5.10 19.12 4.81
CA ASP A 20 3.99 19.70 5.59
C ASP A 20 3.64 18.87 6.85
N GLY A 21 4.49 17.93 7.24
CA GLY A 21 4.37 17.18 8.50
C GLY A 21 3.44 15.98 8.47
N ARG A 22 2.94 15.57 7.29
CA ARG A 22 2.09 14.37 7.19
C ARG A 22 2.92 13.10 7.34
N VAL A 23 2.29 12.04 7.87
CA VAL A 23 2.89 10.71 7.91
C VAL A 23 3.09 10.22 6.47
N LYS A 24 4.33 9.90 6.13
CA LYS A 24 4.72 9.27 4.87
C LYS A 24 5.85 8.27 5.13
N PRO A 25 5.89 7.17 4.39
CA PRO A 25 4.95 6.76 3.34
C PRO A 25 3.55 6.52 3.88
N ASP A 26 2.55 6.43 3.00
CA ASP A 26 1.20 6.02 3.45
C ASP A 26 1.22 4.58 3.92
N VAL A 27 1.68 3.67 3.06
CA VAL A 27 1.79 2.24 3.34
C VAL A 27 3.07 1.71 2.70
N CYS A 28 3.38 0.43 2.96
CA CYS A 28 4.53 -0.25 2.38
C CYS A 28 4.10 -1.42 1.52
N GLY A 29 4.87 -1.67 0.46
CA GLY A 29 4.71 -2.82 -0.40
C GLY A 29 6.06 -3.48 -0.70
N PRO A 30 6.05 -4.70 -1.29
CA PRO A 30 7.28 -5.40 -1.62
C PRO A 30 8.05 -4.64 -2.72
N GLY A 31 9.28 -4.25 -2.41
CA GLY A 31 10.13 -3.47 -3.31
C GLY A 31 11.54 -4.02 -3.44
N LYS A 32 11.84 -5.18 -2.86
CA LYS A 32 13.15 -5.82 -2.95
C LYS A 32 13.05 -7.09 -3.79
N SER A 33 13.90 -7.19 -4.80
CA SER A 33 13.96 -8.35 -5.71
C SER A 33 12.61 -8.68 -6.36
N VAL A 34 11.92 -7.64 -6.83
CA VAL A 34 10.62 -7.75 -7.49
C VAL A 34 10.82 -8.20 -8.91
N TYR A 35 10.01 -9.15 -9.39
CA TYR A 35 10.02 -9.59 -10.78
C TYR A 35 9.53 -8.48 -11.70
N VAL A 36 10.33 -8.17 -12.70
CA VAL A 36 10.05 -7.11 -13.68
C VAL A 36 10.46 -7.58 -15.08
N ILE A 37 9.99 -6.87 -16.09
CA ILE A 37 10.43 -7.07 -17.47
C ILE A 37 11.42 -5.97 -17.79
N ASP A 38 12.64 -6.34 -18.21
CA ASP A 38 13.69 -5.38 -18.56
C ASP A 38 13.51 -4.81 -19.97
N ALA A 39 14.42 -3.91 -20.37
CA ALA A 39 14.38 -3.26 -21.68
C ALA A 39 14.51 -4.22 -22.86
N SER A 40 15.08 -5.42 -22.64
CA SER A 40 15.20 -6.45 -23.67
C SER A 40 13.98 -7.38 -23.76
N GLY A 41 12.99 -7.19 -22.90
CA GLY A 41 11.78 -8.03 -22.83
C GLY A 41 11.96 -9.29 -21.99
N MET A 42 13.05 -9.40 -21.24
CA MET A 42 13.33 -10.55 -20.38
C MET A 42 12.85 -10.33 -18.97
N THR A 43 12.38 -11.40 -18.31
CA THR A 43 12.03 -11.37 -16.89
C THR A 43 13.29 -11.33 -16.05
N THR A 44 13.37 -10.39 -15.13
CA THR A 44 14.48 -10.23 -14.20
C THR A 44 13.93 -9.75 -12.84
N THR A 45 14.80 -9.49 -11.89
CA THR A 45 14.41 -8.90 -10.60
C THR A 45 15.05 -7.52 -10.46
N ASN A 46 14.34 -6.62 -9.79
CA ASN A 46 14.87 -5.30 -9.47
C ASN A 46 14.32 -4.84 -8.12
N SER A 47 14.96 -3.83 -7.55
CA SER A 47 14.63 -3.32 -6.23
C SER A 47 14.49 -1.80 -6.25
N GLY A 48 13.53 -1.30 -5.50
CA GLY A 48 13.27 0.13 -5.36
C GLY A 48 11.86 0.38 -4.84
N THR A 49 11.66 1.55 -4.23
CA THR A 49 10.33 2.02 -3.87
C THR A 49 9.44 2.14 -5.11
N SER A 50 10.05 2.43 -6.28
CA SER A 50 9.35 2.50 -7.57
C SER A 50 8.74 1.17 -8.01
N PHE A 51 9.19 0.05 -7.45
CA PHE A 51 8.62 -1.28 -7.74
C PHE A 51 7.58 -1.70 -6.70
N ALA A 52 7.64 -1.13 -5.49
CA ALA A 52 6.62 -1.33 -4.47
C ALA A 52 5.32 -0.59 -4.82
N SER A 53 5.44 0.62 -5.33
CA SER A 53 4.30 1.49 -5.63
C SER A 53 3.31 0.88 -6.63
N PRO A 54 3.73 0.33 -7.78
CA PRO A 54 2.78 -0.29 -8.71
C PRO A 54 2.09 -1.54 -8.16
N ILE A 55 2.74 -2.29 -7.29
CA ILE A 55 2.10 -3.46 -6.65
C ILE A 55 0.96 -2.99 -5.74
N VAL A 56 1.19 -2.00 -4.90
CA VAL A 56 0.16 -1.41 -4.05
C VAL A 56 -0.95 -0.78 -4.90
N CYS A 57 -0.58 -0.09 -5.98
CA CYS A 57 -1.53 0.52 -6.91
C CYS A 57 -2.44 -0.56 -7.54
N GLY A 58 -1.87 -1.65 -8.03
CA GLY A 58 -2.63 -2.73 -8.65
C GLY A 58 -3.59 -3.41 -7.68
N MET A 59 -3.13 -3.70 -6.47
CA MET A 59 -3.98 -4.29 -5.42
C MET A 59 -5.09 -3.33 -5.00
N THR A 60 -4.80 -2.04 -4.91
CA THR A 60 -5.80 -1.01 -4.58
C THR A 60 -6.84 -0.86 -5.70
N ALA A 61 -6.41 -0.97 -6.96
CA ALA A 61 -7.32 -0.97 -8.10
C ALA A 61 -8.30 -2.16 -8.04
N CYS A 62 -7.80 -3.35 -7.73
CA CYS A 62 -8.64 -4.54 -7.54
C CYS A 62 -9.64 -4.35 -6.39
N LEU A 63 -9.17 -3.78 -5.28
CA LEU A 63 -10.03 -3.46 -4.14
C LEU A 63 -11.14 -2.48 -4.54
N TRP A 64 -10.80 -1.43 -5.26
CA TRP A 64 -11.76 -0.41 -5.69
C TRP A 64 -12.77 -0.97 -6.68
N GLN A 65 -12.33 -1.87 -7.56
CA GLN A 65 -13.23 -2.58 -8.47
C GLN A 65 -14.30 -3.37 -7.70
N ALA A 66 -13.92 -3.96 -6.57
CA ALA A 66 -14.85 -4.70 -5.70
C ALA A 66 -15.75 -3.78 -4.85
N LEU A 67 -15.37 -2.52 -4.69
CA LEU A 67 -16.07 -1.53 -3.85
C LEU A 67 -16.36 -0.24 -4.66
N PRO A 68 -17.12 -0.34 -5.76
CA PRO A 68 -17.30 0.82 -6.65
C PRO A 68 -18.11 1.97 -6.02
N GLU A 69 -18.83 1.70 -4.93
CA GLU A 69 -19.58 2.71 -4.19
C GLU A 69 -18.71 3.66 -3.37
N LEU A 70 -17.46 3.28 -3.12
CA LEU A 70 -16.53 4.11 -2.34
C LEU A 70 -15.79 5.09 -3.24
N ASN A 71 -15.58 6.31 -2.74
CA ASN A 71 -14.75 7.30 -3.43
C ASN A 71 -13.26 7.09 -3.12
N ALA A 72 -12.39 7.86 -3.77
CA ALA A 72 -10.94 7.72 -3.62
C ALA A 72 -10.48 7.91 -2.17
N LYS A 73 -11.02 8.88 -1.45
CA LYS A 73 -10.65 9.13 -0.05
C LYS A 73 -11.04 7.96 0.85
N GLN A 74 -12.20 7.37 0.61
CA GLN A 74 -12.66 6.19 1.36
C GLN A 74 -11.80 4.97 1.07
N ILE A 75 -11.39 4.75 -0.17
CA ILE A 75 -10.48 3.67 -0.54
C ILE A 75 -9.11 3.85 0.15
N ILE A 76 -8.55 5.05 0.12
CA ILE A 76 -7.29 5.35 0.82
C ILE A 76 -7.41 5.04 2.31
N SER A 77 -8.50 5.49 2.93
CA SER A 77 -8.77 5.25 4.34
C SER A 77 -8.86 3.76 4.66
N VAL A 78 -9.56 2.99 3.85
CA VAL A 78 -9.74 1.55 4.02
C VAL A 78 -8.41 0.80 3.91
N VAL A 79 -7.57 1.18 2.93
CA VAL A 79 -6.23 0.59 2.77
C VAL A 79 -5.36 0.87 3.99
N ARG A 80 -5.35 2.11 4.47
CA ARG A 80 -4.59 2.50 5.67
C ARG A 80 -5.07 1.74 6.91
N GLN A 81 -6.39 1.62 7.11
CA GLN A 81 -6.97 0.91 8.25
C GLN A 81 -6.67 -0.58 8.24
N SER A 82 -6.47 -1.17 7.05
CA SER A 82 -6.10 -2.58 6.93
C SER A 82 -4.64 -2.86 7.28
N ALA A 83 -3.81 -1.83 7.30
CA ALA A 83 -2.36 -1.97 7.48
C ALA A 83 -2.00 -2.31 8.91
N ASP A 84 -0.88 -3.00 9.09
CA ASP A 84 -0.48 -3.61 10.37
C ASP A 84 0.03 -2.61 11.41
N ARG A 85 0.23 -1.34 11.03
CA ARG A 85 0.62 -0.26 11.93
C ARG A 85 -0.41 0.88 11.97
N TRP A 86 -1.64 0.59 11.62
CA TRP A 86 -2.70 1.59 11.54
C TRP A 86 -2.82 2.44 12.80
N GLN A 87 -2.73 1.82 13.99
CA GLN A 87 -2.88 2.53 15.26
C GLN A 87 -1.60 3.26 15.71
N TRP A 88 -0.44 2.86 15.17
CA TRP A 88 0.88 3.38 15.56
C TRP A 88 1.74 3.63 14.34
N PRO A 89 1.33 4.56 13.44
CA PRO A 89 2.10 4.84 12.23
C PRO A 89 3.43 5.52 12.56
N ASP A 90 4.41 5.32 11.69
CA ASP A 90 5.70 6.01 11.76
C ASP A 90 6.14 6.52 10.38
N ASN A 91 7.30 7.16 10.32
CA ASN A 91 7.81 7.75 9.07
C ASN A 91 8.67 6.79 8.25
N ILE A 92 8.82 5.55 8.69
CA ILE A 92 9.55 4.49 7.99
C ILE A 92 8.57 3.56 7.27
N TYR A 93 7.58 3.07 7.98
CA TYR A 93 6.57 2.13 7.47
C TYR A 93 5.24 2.80 7.12
N GLY A 94 5.05 4.05 7.51
CA GLY A 94 3.75 4.71 7.42
C GLY A 94 2.72 3.98 8.28
N TYR A 95 1.55 3.67 7.72
CA TYR A 95 0.54 2.86 8.40
C TYR A 95 0.84 1.35 8.32
N GLY A 96 1.91 0.97 7.63
CA GLY A 96 2.39 -0.40 7.56
C GLY A 96 2.03 -1.11 6.27
N VAL A 97 2.05 -2.43 6.31
CA VAL A 97 1.76 -3.29 5.15
C VAL A 97 0.25 -3.54 5.08
N PRO A 98 -0.42 -3.15 3.96
CA PRO A 98 -1.86 -3.37 3.83
C PRO A 98 -2.22 -4.85 3.79
N ASP A 99 -3.36 -5.18 4.37
CA ASP A 99 -4.02 -6.47 4.23
C ASP A 99 -5.29 -6.25 3.39
N TYR A 100 -5.25 -6.61 2.13
CA TYR A 100 -6.35 -6.32 1.21
C TYR A 100 -7.60 -7.15 1.47
N ALA A 101 -7.50 -8.33 2.07
CA ALA A 101 -8.66 -9.09 2.53
C ALA A 101 -9.38 -8.34 3.66
N LYS A 102 -8.62 -7.83 4.62
CA LYS A 102 -9.14 -6.98 5.70
C LYS A 102 -9.73 -5.68 5.15
N ALA A 103 -9.05 -5.06 4.19
CA ALA A 103 -9.52 -3.84 3.53
C ALA A 103 -10.88 -4.06 2.84
N LEU A 104 -11.05 -5.18 2.16
CA LEU A 104 -12.33 -5.53 1.53
C LEU A 104 -13.44 -5.65 2.57
N SER A 105 -13.17 -6.32 3.69
CA SER A 105 -14.12 -6.49 4.80
C SER A 105 -14.52 -5.13 5.39
N ILE A 106 -13.55 -4.26 5.67
CA ILE A 106 -13.79 -2.91 6.19
C ILE A 106 -14.64 -2.11 5.18
N GLY A 107 -14.29 -2.18 3.91
CA GLY A 107 -14.99 -1.45 2.84
C GLY A 107 -16.42 -1.90 2.66
N LYS A 108 -16.69 -3.20 2.70
CA LYS A 108 -18.05 -3.75 2.65
C LYS A 108 -18.90 -3.25 3.81
N LYS A 109 -18.35 -3.21 5.00
CA LYS A 109 -19.02 -2.68 6.19
C LYS A 109 -19.34 -1.19 6.01
N MET A 110 -18.40 -0.42 5.48
CA MET A 110 -18.59 1.00 5.19
C MET A 110 -19.72 1.23 4.18
N VAL A 111 -19.78 0.45 3.11
CA VAL A 111 -20.86 0.50 2.11
C VAL A 111 -22.21 0.21 2.76
N ASN A 112 -22.30 -0.82 3.59
CA ASN A 112 -23.54 -1.19 4.30
C ASN A 112 -24.00 -0.08 5.26
N GLU A 113 -23.08 0.57 5.95
CA GLU A 113 -23.40 1.68 6.85
C GLU A 113 -23.92 2.91 6.07
N ASN A 114 -23.37 3.17 4.89
CA ASN A 114 -23.78 4.28 4.03
C ASN A 114 -25.18 4.07 3.41
N ARG A 115 -25.66 2.82 3.36
CA ARG A 115 -26.99 2.49 2.84
C ARG A 115 -28.12 2.60 3.86
N LYS A 116 -27.79 2.83 5.13
CA LYS A 116 -28.78 2.95 6.22
C LYS A 116 -29.40 4.34 6.31
#